data_5b208fd621ba157ad102a67385a889e9
#
_entry.id   5b208fd621ba157ad102a67385a889e9
#
_cell.length_a   1.000
_cell.length_b   1.000
_cell.length_c   1.000
_cell.angle_alpha   90.00
_cell.angle_beta   90.00
_cell.angle_gamma   90.00
#
_symmetry.space_group_name_H-M   'P 1'
#
loop_
_entity.id
_entity.type
_entity.pdbx_description
1 polymer ?
#
loop_
_entity_poly.entity_id
_entity_poly.type
_entity_poly.pdbx_seq_one_letter_code
_entity_poly.pdbx_strand_id
1 'polypeptide(L)'
;MAIRGKSYIKTSWAFQERPVSSAKFNTWDDRIEAALELLMNLASLAWGGGDGVIRNASAGDLAVSARTPPGMAVSVAPGYAFIGRFPFRLSASTMVGGIASPVSHPRIDLVQARLDTWDVTVKQGTEATSPSAPEPDDDCLALAELYLRPGMTAVLDSDDGVNGYITDVRTYV
;
A
#
# COMPACT_ATOMS: atom_id res chain seq x y z
N MET A 1 -3.97 5.65 22.10
CA MET A 1 -3.87 4.35 21.42
C MET A 1 -2.87 3.47 22.16
N ALA A 2 -3.19 2.20 22.43
CA ALA A 2 -2.27 1.31 23.17
C ALA A 2 -1.13 0.83 22.28
N ILE A 3 0.11 0.85 22.80
CA ILE A 3 1.26 0.22 22.14
C ILE A 3 1.07 -1.30 22.25
N ARG A 4 1.14 -1.99 21.11
CA ARG A 4 1.07 -3.46 21.01
C ARG A 4 2.48 -4.06 21.05
N GLY A 5 2.53 -5.35 21.25
CA GLY A 5 3.75 -6.13 21.28
C GLY A 5 4.42 -6.15 22.65
N LYS A 6 5.49 -6.90 22.75
CA LYS A 6 6.27 -7.11 23.98
C LYS A 6 7.76 -7.19 23.67
N SER A 7 8.59 -6.85 24.64
CA SER A 7 10.04 -7.10 24.54
C SER A 7 10.31 -8.59 24.35
N TYR A 8 11.26 -8.91 23.47
CA TYR A 8 11.64 -10.29 23.21
C TYR A 8 12.16 -10.98 24.47
N ILE A 9 11.62 -12.15 24.77
CA ILE A 9 12.07 -13.01 25.85
C ILE A 9 12.68 -14.26 25.24
N LYS A 10 13.98 -14.48 25.49
CA LYS A 10 14.69 -15.64 24.97
C LYS A 10 14.05 -16.96 25.40
N THR A 11 13.82 -17.86 24.47
CA THR A 11 13.37 -19.22 24.76
C THR A 11 14.51 -20.04 25.37
N SER A 12 14.26 -20.68 26.50
CA SER A 12 15.24 -21.59 27.14
C SER A 12 15.16 -22.98 26.50
N TRP A 13 16.29 -23.49 26.08
CA TRP A 13 16.45 -24.82 25.49
C TRP A 13 17.29 -25.69 26.43
N ALA A 14 16.86 -26.93 26.65
CA ALA A 14 17.67 -27.91 27.39
C ALA A 14 18.74 -28.50 26.46
N PHE A 15 19.89 -28.89 27.03
CA PHE A 15 20.93 -29.58 26.27
C PHE A 15 20.38 -30.91 25.73
N GLN A 16 20.57 -31.17 24.42
CA GLN A 16 20.06 -32.35 23.73
C GLN A 16 18.53 -32.58 23.82
N GLU A 17 17.75 -31.53 23.97
CA GLU A 17 16.28 -31.62 23.97
C GLU A 17 15.74 -32.25 22.68
N ARG A 18 15.19 -33.47 22.82
CA ARG A 18 14.58 -34.21 21.72
C ARG A 18 13.39 -35.05 22.20
N PRO A 19 12.27 -35.09 21.49
CA PRO A 19 11.93 -34.25 20.35
C PRO A 19 11.62 -32.79 20.77
N VAL A 20 11.91 -31.82 19.90
CA VAL A 20 11.49 -30.44 20.13
C VAL A 20 9.98 -30.38 19.86
N SER A 21 9.20 -29.92 20.84
CA SER A 21 7.74 -29.90 20.72
C SER A 21 7.28 -28.73 19.82
N SER A 22 6.18 -28.97 19.09
CA SER A 22 5.51 -27.91 18.32
C SER A 22 5.10 -26.71 19.21
N ALA A 23 4.65 -26.99 20.44
CA ALA A 23 4.31 -25.94 21.41
C ALA A 23 5.50 -25.00 21.73
N LYS A 24 6.73 -25.54 21.78
CA LYS A 24 7.92 -24.75 22.05
C LYS A 24 8.32 -23.91 20.83
N PHE A 25 8.15 -24.43 19.62
CA PHE A 25 8.33 -23.66 18.40
C PHE A 25 7.31 -22.54 18.28
N ASN A 26 6.02 -22.83 18.51
CA ASN A 26 4.97 -21.82 18.49
C ASN A 26 5.26 -20.70 19.53
N THR A 27 5.65 -21.07 20.76
CA THR A 27 6.02 -20.07 21.76
C THR A 27 7.21 -19.22 21.34
N TRP A 28 8.15 -19.76 20.60
CA TRP A 28 9.27 -19.01 20.07
C TRP A 28 8.83 -18.03 18.98
N ASP A 29 8.00 -18.49 18.06
CA ASP A 29 7.41 -17.70 16.99
C ASP A 29 6.58 -16.55 17.55
N ASP A 30 5.65 -16.82 18.47
CA ASP A 30 4.83 -15.82 19.15
C ASP A 30 5.68 -14.72 19.85
N ARG A 31 6.83 -15.11 20.43
CA ARG A 31 7.73 -14.15 21.08
C ARG A 31 8.46 -13.25 20.09
N ILE A 32 8.85 -13.80 18.95
CA ILE A 32 9.46 -13.02 17.85
C ILE A 32 8.44 -12.07 17.29
N GLU A 33 7.25 -12.54 16.96
CA GLU A 33 6.15 -11.72 16.46
C GLU A 33 5.84 -10.56 17.41
N ALA A 34 5.61 -10.83 18.69
CA ALA A 34 5.32 -9.79 19.68
C ALA A 34 6.44 -8.76 19.82
N ALA A 35 7.71 -9.17 19.68
CA ALA A 35 8.84 -8.25 19.74
C ALA A 35 8.96 -7.38 18.48
N LEU A 36 8.72 -7.96 17.31
CA LEU A 36 8.67 -7.23 16.06
C LEU A 36 7.50 -6.24 16.03
N GLU A 37 6.33 -6.66 16.49
CA GLU A 37 5.16 -5.80 16.62
C GLU A 37 5.44 -4.59 17.53
N LEU A 38 6.09 -4.80 18.68
CA LEU A 38 6.50 -3.69 19.55
C LEU A 38 7.46 -2.73 18.83
N LEU A 39 8.48 -3.27 18.15
CA LEU A 39 9.46 -2.47 17.43
C LEU A 39 8.80 -1.62 16.35
N MET A 40 7.89 -2.22 15.57
CA MET A 40 7.16 -1.50 14.51
C MET A 40 6.27 -0.41 15.08
N ASN A 41 5.56 -0.68 16.18
CA ASN A 41 4.74 0.33 16.86
C ASN A 41 5.57 1.51 17.37
N LEU A 42 6.74 1.23 17.95
CA LEU A 42 7.64 2.29 18.44
C LEU A 42 8.24 3.10 17.29
N ALA A 43 8.65 2.43 16.20
CA ALA A 43 9.14 3.10 15.01
C ALA A 43 8.07 4.02 14.40
N SER A 44 6.84 3.53 14.24
CA SER A 44 5.71 4.33 13.77
C SER A 44 5.46 5.56 14.65
N LEU A 45 5.50 5.40 15.98
CA LEU A 45 5.32 6.52 16.91
C LEU A 45 6.45 7.56 16.81
N ALA A 46 7.68 7.15 16.51
CA ALA A 46 8.81 8.05 16.33
C ALA A 46 8.65 8.99 15.12
N TRP A 47 7.86 8.57 14.13
CA TRP A 47 7.51 9.38 12.95
C TRP A 47 6.11 10.01 13.02
N GLY A 48 5.52 10.10 14.19
CA GLY A 48 4.22 10.72 14.38
C GLY A 48 3.02 9.77 14.35
N GLY A 49 3.23 8.47 14.10
CA GLY A 49 2.22 7.41 14.24
C GLY A 49 1.15 7.36 13.15
N GLY A 50 1.31 8.11 12.07
CA GLY A 50 0.39 8.12 10.92
C GLY A 50 0.75 7.05 9.87
N ASP A 51 -0.21 6.75 9.02
CA ASP A 51 0.01 5.98 7.80
C ASP A 51 0.51 6.92 6.70
N GLY A 52 1.44 6.45 5.88
CA GLY A 52 1.96 7.27 4.80
C GLY A 52 3.21 6.70 4.15
N VAL A 53 3.57 7.31 3.04
CA VAL A 53 4.76 6.97 2.27
C VAL A 53 6.01 7.53 2.96
N ILE A 54 7.05 6.71 3.06
CA ILE A 54 8.36 7.13 3.57
C ILE A 54 9.17 7.71 2.41
N ARG A 55 9.59 8.97 2.54
CA ARG A 55 10.47 9.61 1.54
C ARG A 55 11.83 8.94 1.52
N ASN A 56 12.23 8.45 0.35
CA ASN A 56 13.54 7.86 0.13
C ASN A 56 14.10 8.26 -1.23
N ALA A 57 15.11 9.09 -1.26
CA ALA A 57 15.72 9.60 -2.48
C ALA A 57 16.21 8.51 -3.46
N SER A 58 16.40 7.27 -3.01
CA SER A 58 16.83 6.13 -3.83
C SER A 58 15.68 5.25 -4.33
N ALA A 59 14.45 5.55 -3.93
CA ALA A 59 13.24 4.88 -4.38
C ALA A 59 12.26 5.91 -4.97
N GLY A 60 11.32 5.46 -5.77
CA GLY A 60 10.34 6.35 -6.38
C GLY A 60 9.19 6.76 -5.45
N ASP A 61 9.30 6.44 -4.15
CA ASP A 61 8.31 6.80 -3.10
C ASP A 61 6.86 6.41 -3.47
N LEU A 62 6.68 5.22 -4.08
CA LEU A 62 5.38 4.71 -4.53
C LEU A 62 4.64 5.64 -5.50
N ALA A 63 5.38 6.45 -6.27
CA ALA A 63 4.78 7.36 -7.24
C ALA A 63 4.01 6.59 -8.31
N VAL A 64 2.80 7.04 -8.60
CA VAL A 64 1.97 6.52 -9.69
C VAL A 64 2.19 7.38 -10.91
N SER A 65 2.43 6.75 -12.05
CA SER A 65 2.64 7.42 -13.34
C SER A 65 1.97 6.67 -14.48
N ALA A 66 1.74 7.36 -15.59
CA ALA A 66 1.24 6.72 -16.81
C ALA A 66 2.24 5.64 -17.28
N ARG A 67 1.72 4.52 -17.79
CA ARG A 67 2.58 3.53 -18.44
C ARG A 67 3.18 4.07 -19.73
N THR A 68 4.31 3.51 -20.14
CA THR A 68 4.94 3.81 -21.44
C THR A 68 4.93 2.56 -22.35
N PRO A 69 4.31 2.60 -23.56
CA PRO A 69 3.47 3.68 -24.10
C PRO A 69 2.15 3.81 -23.31
N PRO A 70 1.48 4.98 -23.35
CA PRO A 70 0.21 5.20 -22.66
C PRO A 70 -0.85 4.14 -22.97
N GLY A 71 -1.71 3.82 -22.03
CA GLY A 71 -2.76 2.81 -22.15
C GLY A 71 -3.60 2.71 -20.89
N MET A 72 -4.43 1.67 -20.78
CA MET A 72 -5.36 1.43 -19.65
C MET A 72 -4.66 0.74 -18.47
N ALA A 73 -3.53 1.27 -18.07
CA ALA A 73 -2.77 0.82 -16.91
C ALA A 73 -1.86 1.96 -16.42
N VAL A 74 -1.47 1.90 -15.15
CA VAL A 74 -0.51 2.82 -14.54
C VAL A 74 0.69 2.05 -14.02
N SER A 75 1.82 2.73 -13.87
CA SER A 75 3.04 2.20 -13.27
C SER A 75 3.21 2.79 -11.88
N VAL A 76 3.51 1.95 -10.89
CA VAL A 76 3.82 2.39 -9.53
C VAL A 76 5.30 2.14 -9.26
N ALA A 77 6.01 3.19 -8.87
CA ALA A 77 7.43 3.12 -8.56
C ALA A 77 7.69 2.34 -7.26
N PRO A 78 8.87 1.73 -7.07
CA PRO A 78 9.24 1.11 -5.82
C PRO A 78 9.26 2.14 -4.68
N GLY A 79 9.03 1.68 -3.46
CA GLY A 79 9.03 2.56 -2.30
C GLY A 79 8.64 1.85 -1.01
N TYR A 80 8.53 2.64 0.04
CA TYR A 80 8.22 2.20 1.38
C TYR A 80 7.08 3.03 1.98
N ALA A 81 6.27 2.42 2.83
CA ALA A 81 5.20 3.10 3.55
C ALA A 81 4.97 2.46 4.92
N PHE A 82 4.24 3.17 5.78
CA PHE A 82 3.56 2.58 6.92
C PHE A 82 2.06 2.52 6.64
N ILE A 83 1.46 1.35 6.88
CA ILE A 83 0.02 1.09 6.73
C ILE A 83 -0.43 0.39 8.02
N GLY A 84 -1.37 0.98 8.77
CA GLY A 84 -1.78 0.43 10.06
C GLY A 84 -0.64 0.29 11.07
N ARG A 85 0.45 1.06 10.90
CA ARG A 85 1.73 1.01 11.64
C ARG A 85 2.64 -0.16 11.30
N PHE A 86 2.30 -0.95 10.28
CA PHE A 86 3.17 -2.00 9.77
C PHE A 86 3.93 -1.51 8.54
N PRO A 87 5.16 -1.98 8.34
CA PRO A 87 5.94 -1.59 7.18
C PRO A 87 5.38 -2.24 5.92
N PHE A 88 5.27 -1.45 4.88
CA PHE A 88 4.98 -1.89 3.52
C PHE A 88 6.19 -1.61 2.63
N ARG A 89 6.47 -2.51 1.68
CA ARG A 89 7.52 -2.34 0.69
C ARG A 89 7.07 -2.83 -0.68
N LEU A 90 7.14 -1.95 -1.65
CA LEU A 90 7.13 -2.34 -3.06
C LEU A 90 8.58 -2.39 -3.56
N SER A 91 9.09 -3.59 -3.87
CA SER A 91 10.53 -3.79 -4.16
C SER A 91 10.94 -3.42 -5.58
N ALA A 92 10.00 -3.41 -6.52
CA ALA A 92 10.24 -3.09 -7.92
C ALA A 92 9.04 -2.32 -8.50
N SER A 93 9.28 -1.58 -9.58
CA SER A 93 8.18 -0.92 -10.31
C SER A 93 7.17 -1.97 -10.77
N THR A 94 5.91 -1.71 -10.51
CA THR A 94 4.81 -2.63 -10.79
C THR A 94 3.78 -1.97 -11.70
N MET A 95 3.32 -2.71 -12.70
CA MET A 95 2.24 -2.28 -13.58
C MET A 95 0.89 -2.68 -12.98
N VAL A 96 0.02 -1.72 -12.78
CA VAL A 96 -1.34 -1.94 -12.27
C VAL A 96 -2.32 -1.71 -13.41
N GLY A 97 -2.96 -2.80 -13.82
CA GLY A 97 -3.97 -2.83 -14.89
C GLY A 97 -5.39 -2.95 -14.35
N GLY A 98 -6.30 -3.40 -15.23
CA GLY A 98 -7.72 -3.57 -14.87
C GLY A 98 -8.53 -2.26 -14.89
N ILE A 99 -7.94 -1.18 -15.37
CA ILE A 99 -8.61 0.10 -15.53
C ILE A 99 -9.51 0.02 -16.79
N ALA A 100 -10.81 0.26 -16.61
CA ALA A 100 -11.77 0.28 -17.71
C ALA A 100 -12.35 1.68 -17.91
N SER A 101 -12.56 2.06 -19.17
CA SER A 101 -13.27 3.30 -19.48
C SER A 101 -14.69 3.28 -18.88
N PRO A 102 -15.13 4.34 -18.22
CA PRO A 102 -16.53 4.49 -17.84
C PRO A 102 -17.44 4.48 -19.08
N VAL A 103 -18.71 4.14 -18.90
CA VAL A 103 -19.67 4.03 -20.02
C VAL A 103 -20.43 5.34 -20.26
N SER A 104 -20.97 5.94 -19.20
CA SER A 104 -21.93 7.06 -19.32
C SER A 104 -21.42 8.35 -18.71
N HIS A 105 -20.78 8.28 -17.54
CA HIS A 105 -20.32 9.44 -16.78
C HIS A 105 -18.88 9.24 -16.33
N PRO A 106 -18.13 10.31 -16.06
CA PRO A 106 -16.79 10.16 -15.50
C PRO A 106 -16.82 9.42 -14.16
N ARG A 107 -15.67 8.83 -13.80
CA ARG A 107 -15.47 8.08 -12.56
C ARG A 107 -14.09 8.38 -12.01
N ILE A 108 -13.93 8.33 -10.70
CA ILE A 108 -12.62 8.38 -10.05
C ILE A 108 -12.35 7.00 -9.44
N ASP A 109 -11.28 6.34 -9.89
CA ASP A 109 -10.77 5.11 -9.31
C ASP A 109 -9.58 5.45 -8.39
N LEU A 110 -9.34 4.64 -7.37
CA LEU A 110 -8.28 4.84 -6.39
C LEU A 110 -7.19 3.77 -6.54
N VAL A 111 -5.95 4.21 -6.75
CA VAL A 111 -4.77 3.35 -6.65
C VAL A 111 -4.37 3.26 -5.18
N GLN A 112 -4.31 2.06 -4.63
CA GLN A 112 -4.01 1.83 -3.22
C GLN A 112 -2.97 0.73 -3.03
N ALA A 113 -2.05 0.93 -2.07
CA ALA A 113 -1.13 -0.09 -1.60
C ALA A 113 -1.82 -0.93 -0.51
N ARG A 114 -1.69 -2.25 -0.57
CA ARG A 114 -2.34 -3.21 0.32
C ARG A 114 -1.33 -3.92 1.21
N LEU A 115 -1.55 -3.86 2.51
CA LEU A 115 -0.65 -4.47 3.49
C LEU A 115 -0.72 -6.00 3.48
N ASP A 116 -1.91 -6.57 3.33
CA ASP A 116 -2.17 -8.03 3.41
C ASP A 116 -1.48 -8.84 2.31
N THR A 117 -1.40 -8.30 1.11
CA THR A 117 -0.85 -8.96 -0.08
C THR A 117 0.48 -8.37 -0.54
N TRP A 118 0.92 -7.26 0.05
CA TRP A 118 2.12 -6.51 -0.33
C TRP A 118 2.14 -6.14 -1.81
N ASP A 119 0.98 -5.76 -2.33
CA ASP A 119 0.78 -5.36 -3.72
C ASP A 119 0.12 -3.97 -3.83
N VAL A 120 -0.13 -3.55 -5.06
CA VAL A 120 -0.87 -2.33 -5.38
C VAL A 120 -2.04 -2.70 -6.28
N THR A 121 -3.21 -2.18 -5.95
CA THR A 121 -4.46 -2.45 -6.68
C THR A 121 -5.18 -1.17 -7.05
N VAL A 122 -6.16 -1.27 -7.95
CA VAL A 122 -7.11 -0.21 -8.26
C VAL A 122 -8.46 -0.55 -7.67
N LYS A 123 -8.97 0.33 -6.81
CA LYS A 123 -10.36 0.29 -6.33
C LYS A 123 -11.21 1.12 -7.26
N GLN A 124 -12.19 0.48 -7.86
CA GLN A 124 -13.12 1.14 -8.78
C GLN A 124 -14.11 2.03 -8.02
N GLY A 125 -14.28 3.27 -8.48
CA GLY A 125 -15.29 4.18 -7.98
C GLY A 125 -16.64 4.04 -8.67
N THR A 126 -17.49 5.02 -8.48
CA THR A 126 -18.86 5.07 -9.08
C THR A 126 -18.95 6.15 -10.14
N GLU A 127 -19.56 5.81 -11.29
CA GLU A 127 -19.85 6.77 -12.34
C GLU A 127 -20.87 7.82 -11.87
N ALA A 128 -20.55 9.11 -12.06
CA ALA A 128 -21.43 10.22 -11.72
C ALA A 128 -21.10 11.45 -12.56
N THR A 129 -22.03 12.40 -12.68
CA THR A 129 -21.76 13.69 -13.31
C THR A 129 -20.72 14.52 -12.56
N SER A 130 -20.60 14.32 -11.25
CA SER A 130 -19.54 14.85 -10.38
C SER A 130 -19.04 13.69 -9.52
N PRO A 131 -18.08 12.89 -10.02
CA PRO A 131 -17.61 11.72 -9.29
C PRO A 131 -16.76 12.11 -8.08
N SER A 132 -16.80 11.28 -7.05
CA SER A 132 -15.90 11.33 -5.91
C SER A 132 -15.04 10.06 -5.86
N ALA A 133 -13.82 10.19 -5.34
CA ALA A 133 -12.97 9.03 -5.11
C ALA A 133 -13.59 8.11 -4.05
N PRO A 134 -13.45 6.79 -4.18
CA PRO A 134 -13.80 5.86 -3.12
C PRO A 134 -12.78 5.99 -1.97
N GLU A 135 -13.24 5.74 -0.73
CA GLU A 135 -12.32 5.59 0.41
C GLU A 135 -11.44 4.36 0.21
N PRO A 136 -10.18 4.36 0.70
CA PRO A 136 -9.33 3.17 0.70
C PRO A 136 -10.01 2.00 1.41
N ASP A 137 -9.65 0.77 1.05
CA ASP A 137 -10.04 -0.41 1.82
C ASP A 137 -9.29 -0.45 3.17
N ASP A 138 -9.77 -1.27 4.10
CA ASP A 138 -9.08 -1.51 5.37
C ASP A 138 -7.64 -2.02 5.08
N ASP A 139 -6.68 -1.61 5.90
CA ASP A 139 -5.26 -1.94 5.75
C ASP A 139 -4.66 -1.57 4.37
N CYS A 140 -5.19 -0.50 3.76
CA CYS A 140 -4.70 0.06 2.51
C CYS A 140 -4.30 1.54 2.65
N LEU A 141 -3.35 1.97 1.83
CA LEU A 141 -2.89 3.36 1.72
C LEU A 141 -3.20 3.91 0.33
N ALA A 142 -3.92 5.03 0.27
CA ALA A 142 -4.17 5.75 -0.98
C ALA A 142 -2.87 6.30 -1.58
N LEU A 143 -2.64 6.07 -2.86
CA LEU A 143 -1.47 6.57 -3.59
C LEU A 143 -1.85 7.61 -4.64
N ALA A 144 -2.87 7.34 -5.46
CA ALA A 144 -3.31 8.26 -6.50
C ALA A 144 -4.79 8.05 -6.85
N GLU A 145 -5.44 9.12 -7.25
CA GLU A 145 -6.75 9.10 -7.87
C GLU A 145 -6.61 9.11 -9.39
N LEU A 146 -7.41 8.30 -10.06
CA LEU A 146 -7.48 8.22 -11.51
C LEU A 146 -8.83 8.80 -11.98
N TYR A 147 -8.81 10.00 -12.50
CA TYR A 147 -10.00 10.57 -13.12
C TYR A 147 -10.19 9.96 -14.52
N LEU A 148 -11.26 9.23 -14.73
CA LEU A 148 -11.54 8.46 -15.95
C LEU A 148 -12.74 9.04 -16.69
N ARG A 149 -12.63 9.13 -18.02
CA ARG A 149 -13.66 9.67 -18.90
C ARG A 149 -14.29 8.57 -19.76
N PRO A 150 -15.59 8.70 -20.12
CA PRO A 150 -16.19 7.82 -21.13
C PRO A 150 -15.44 7.88 -22.46
N GLY A 151 -15.18 6.71 -23.05
CA GLY A 151 -14.50 6.59 -24.33
C GLY A 151 -13.00 6.84 -24.34
N MET A 152 -12.38 7.06 -23.16
CA MET A 152 -10.92 7.19 -23.06
C MET A 152 -10.20 5.91 -23.49
N THR A 153 -8.95 6.04 -23.94
CA THR A 153 -8.10 4.91 -24.36
C THR A 153 -6.81 4.78 -23.54
N ALA A 154 -6.52 5.76 -22.69
CA ALA A 154 -5.32 5.79 -21.86
C ALA A 154 -5.56 6.56 -20.56
N VAL A 155 -4.65 6.33 -19.58
CA VAL A 155 -4.47 7.18 -18.41
C VAL A 155 -3.13 7.90 -18.57
N LEU A 156 -3.12 9.21 -18.37
CA LEU A 156 -1.97 10.10 -18.55
C LEU A 156 -1.55 10.73 -17.21
N ASP A 157 -0.33 11.27 -17.17
CA ASP A 157 0.18 11.98 -15.98
C ASP A 157 -0.48 13.36 -15.78
N SER A 158 -1.09 13.91 -16.86
CA SER A 158 -1.78 15.19 -16.83
C SER A 158 -3.03 15.18 -17.67
N ASP A 159 -3.96 16.07 -17.36
CA ASP A 159 -5.23 16.22 -18.08
C ASP A 159 -5.02 16.78 -19.50
N ASP A 160 -5.44 16.01 -20.50
CA ASP A 160 -5.49 16.43 -21.93
C ASP A 160 -6.91 16.77 -22.40
N GLY A 161 -7.90 16.68 -21.51
CA GLY A 161 -9.32 16.91 -21.81
C GLY A 161 -10.04 15.72 -22.47
N VAL A 162 -9.34 14.65 -22.86
CA VAL A 162 -9.88 13.49 -23.60
C VAL A 162 -9.70 12.20 -22.83
N ASN A 163 -8.48 11.93 -22.39
CA ASN A 163 -8.11 10.72 -21.67
C ASN A 163 -8.32 10.85 -20.16
N GLY A 164 -8.06 9.76 -19.43
CA GLY A 164 -7.98 9.80 -17.98
C GLY A 164 -6.65 10.41 -17.53
N TYR A 165 -6.60 10.93 -16.30
CA TYR A 165 -5.38 11.47 -15.72
C TYR A 165 -5.19 11.10 -14.25
N ILE A 166 -3.96 11.23 -13.78
CA ILE A 166 -3.51 10.85 -12.46
C ILE A 166 -3.44 12.09 -11.56
N THR A 167 -3.99 12.00 -10.35
CA THR A 167 -3.81 12.99 -9.28
C THR A 167 -3.10 12.31 -8.11
N ASP A 168 -1.94 12.82 -7.72
CA ASP A 168 -1.19 12.31 -6.56
C ASP A 168 -1.89 12.69 -5.25
N VAL A 169 -2.23 11.68 -4.43
CA VAL A 169 -2.87 11.85 -3.11
C VAL A 169 -2.07 11.22 -1.98
N ARG A 170 -0.80 10.88 -2.24
CA ARG A 170 0.06 10.28 -1.22
C ARG A 170 0.23 11.19 -0.02
N THR A 171 0.02 10.63 1.16
CA THR A 171 0.46 11.23 2.42
C THR A 171 1.87 10.78 2.75
N TYR A 172 2.65 11.62 3.40
CA TYR A 172 4.04 11.31 3.76
C TYR A 172 4.23 11.33 5.29
N VAL A 173 5.10 10.47 5.79
CA VAL A 173 5.50 10.35 7.19
C VAL A 173 7.01 10.49 7.35
#